data_04a479c116abc5e60a7a4e2b68c1cb57
#
_entry.id   04a479c116abc5e60a7a4e2b68c1cb57
#
_cell.length_a   1.000
_cell.length_b   1.000
_cell.length_c   1.000
_cell.angle_alpha   90.00
_cell.angle_beta   90.00
_cell.angle_gamma   90.00
#
_symmetry.space_group_name_H-M   'P 1'
#
loop_
_entity.id
_entity.type
_entity.pdbx_description
1 polymer ?
#
loop_
_entity_poly.entity_id
_entity_poly.type
_entity_poly.pdbx_seq_one_letter_code
_entity_poly.pdbx_strand_id
1 'polypeptide(L)'
;MDPRHFRPPRWLRNPHVQSVLSSSGLRRVLAREQRRLVESGTQTHLLDCRDGVLLQGFLTRQQARSTAHGLVVLLHGWEGSARSNYILHTAARLLQAGFDVFRLNFRDHGDTHHLNPDLFSSNKLSEVVDAVSEIAKRFAPRWMGIVGYSLGGNFALRVGLQSHVAHLPLRHAIAICPVVSPPAGLQAIEDSPWFYEYYFMRKWTKSLRRKQALYPDRFRFSKDEFKSGIRELTRVLVERHTPLQSLEAYLDSYSIAGDRLAAMPINAHILTAADDPVIPLADFQALQLPPQVVLEVAEHGGHCGFLDGWHLRGFAEEYVAQRLLQA
;
A
#
# COMPACT_ATOMS: atom_id res chain seq x y z
N MET A 1 9.46 18.09 -7.85
CA MET A 1 10.22 17.85 -6.60
C MET A 1 11.13 16.65 -6.85
N ASP A 2 12.43 16.82 -6.66
CA ASP A 2 13.42 15.75 -6.91
C ASP A 2 13.77 15.07 -5.57
N PRO A 3 13.49 13.76 -5.41
CA PRO A 3 13.79 13.04 -4.18
C PRO A 3 15.28 13.02 -3.79
N ARG A 4 16.18 13.19 -4.77
CA ARG A 4 17.62 13.31 -4.52
C ARG A 4 17.99 14.53 -3.67
N HIS A 5 17.13 15.55 -3.63
CA HIS A 5 17.29 16.75 -2.82
C HIS A 5 16.52 16.71 -1.50
N PHE A 6 15.83 15.62 -1.18
CA PHE A 6 15.19 15.45 0.11
C PHE A 6 16.24 15.32 1.22
N ARG A 7 16.27 16.29 2.13
CA ARG A 7 17.23 16.39 3.24
C ARG A 7 16.49 16.65 4.54
N PRO A 8 16.05 15.61 5.24
CA PRO A 8 15.42 15.79 6.54
C PRO A 8 16.42 16.32 7.58
N PRO A 9 15.96 17.00 8.63
CA PRO A 9 16.82 17.46 9.71
C PRO A 9 17.55 16.27 10.36
N ARG A 10 18.72 16.52 10.97
CA ARG A 10 19.60 15.44 11.48
C ARG A 10 18.90 14.41 12.35
N TRP A 11 17.99 14.85 13.23
CA TRP A 11 17.25 13.96 14.13
C TRP A 11 16.22 13.03 13.40
N LEU A 12 15.83 13.37 12.17
CA LEU A 12 14.96 12.55 11.30
C LEU A 12 15.74 11.72 10.27
N ARG A 13 17.07 11.75 10.23
CA ARG A 13 17.86 10.96 9.27
C ARG A 13 17.96 9.49 9.63
N ASN A 14 17.63 9.12 10.86
CA ASN A 14 17.62 7.73 11.26
C ASN A 14 16.42 7.01 10.59
N PRO A 15 16.64 5.94 9.81
CA PRO A 15 15.56 5.25 9.07
C PRO A 15 14.50 4.64 9.98
N HIS A 16 14.88 4.18 11.15
CA HIS A 16 13.93 3.61 12.12
C HIS A 16 13.03 4.70 12.71
N VAL A 17 13.59 5.89 12.99
CA VAL A 17 12.81 7.05 13.44
C VAL A 17 11.81 7.46 12.35
N GLN A 18 12.25 7.56 11.11
CA GLN A 18 11.39 7.83 9.95
C GLN A 18 10.22 6.84 9.89
N SER A 19 10.53 5.54 9.88
CA SER A 19 9.56 4.47 9.73
C SER A 19 8.53 4.45 10.88
N VAL A 20 9.00 4.57 12.13
CA VAL A 20 8.13 4.52 13.32
C VAL A 20 7.26 5.77 13.44
N LEU A 21 7.85 6.96 13.25
CA LEU A 21 7.10 8.22 13.38
C LEU A 21 6.03 8.37 12.29
N SER A 22 6.25 7.84 11.09
CA SER A 22 5.26 7.89 10.00
C SER A 22 3.91 7.26 10.39
N SER A 23 3.94 6.21 11.21
CA SER A 23 2.76 5.49 11.70
C SER A 23 2.34 5.87 13.12
N SER A 24 3.02 6.84 13.75
CA SER A 24 2.84 7.20 15.16
C SER A 24 1.51 7.92 15.46
N GLY A 25 1.08 7.83 16.73
CA GLY A 25 -0.02 8.64 17.26
C GLY A 25 0.29 10.14 17.24
N LEU A 26 1.57 10.53 17.41
CA LEU A 26 2.00 11.92 17.33
C LEU A 26 1.70 12.53 15.97
N ARG A 27 2.11 11.88 14.87
CA ARG A 27 1.79 12.33 13.51
C ARG A 27 0.29 12.43 13.29
N ARG A 28 -0.48 11.52 13.87
CA ARG A 28 -1.95 11.54 13.81
C ARG A 28 -2.55 12.77 14.46
N VAL A 29 -2.01 13.21 15.58
CA VAL A 29 -2.47 14.42 16.30
C VAL A 29 -2.08 15.67 15.53
N LEU A 30 -0.82 15.77 15.07
CA LEU A 30 -0.32 16.90 14.29
C LEU A 30 -1.10 17.12 12.98
N ALA A 31 -1.65 16.07 12.42
CA ALA A 31 -2.43 16.11 11.17
C ALA A 31 -3.95 16.08 11.37
N ARG A 32 -4.46 16.56 12.49
CA ARG A 32 -5.89 16.52 12.82
C ARG A 32 -6.76 17.25 11.78
N GLU A 33 -6.30 18.36 11.25
CA GLU A 33 -7.03 19.14 10.23
C GLU A 33 -7.11 18.40 8.90
N GLN A 34 -6.00 17.83 8.44
CA GLN A 34 -5.96 17.02 7.22
C GLN A 34 -6.91 15.81 7.32
N ARG A 35 -6.93 15.17 8.48
CA ARG A 35 -7.89 14.08 8.73
C ARG A 35 -9.34 14.55 8.65
N ARG A 36 -9.67 15.66 9.27
CA ARG A 36 -11.03 16.25 9.21
C ARG A 36 -11.42 16.54 7.78
N LEU A 37 -10.54 17.15 6.98
CA LEU A 37 -10.78 17.43 5.57
C LEU A 37 -11.16 16.15 4.80
N VAL A 38 -10.43 15.06 5.03
CA VAL A 38 -10.69 13.78 4.37
C VAL A 38 -11.98 13.13 4.88
N GLU A 39 -12.20 13.12 6.19
CA GLU A 39 -13.28 12.36 6.83
C GLU A 39 -14.64 13.06 6.70
N SER A 40 -14.69 14.41 6.66
CA SER A 40 -15.95 15.19 6.65
C SER A 40 -16.80 14.98 5.39
N GLY A 41 -16.20 14.66 4.27
CA GLY A 41 -16.91 14.44 2.98
C GLY A 41 -16.83 13.01 2.48
N THR A 42 -16.45 12.06 3.34
CA THR A 42 -16.21 10.67 2.95
C THR A 42 -17.54 9.89 2.83
N GLN A 43 -17.71 9.21 1.70
CA GLN A 43 -18.76 8.23 1.45
C GLN A 43 -18.18 6.82 1.47
N THR A 44 -18.82 5.90 2.21
CA THR A 44 -18.41 4.50 2.27
C THR A 44 -19.08 3.71 1.14
N HIS A 45 -18.32 2.88 0.46
CA HIS A 45 -18.78 2.03 -0.62
C HIS A 45 -18.35 0.58 -0.39
N LEU A 46 -19.25 -0.36 -0.69
CA LEU A 46 -18.92 -1.76 -0.90
C LEU A 46 -18.82 -1.99 -2.41
N LEU A 47 -17.72 -2.61 -2.81
CA LEU A 47 -17.39 -2.95 -4.20
C LEU A 47 -17.56 -4.45 -4.38
N ASP A 48 -18.30 -4.84 -5.40
CA ASP A 48 -18.42 -6.24 -5.82
C ASP A 48 -17.22 -6.56 -6.73
N CYS A 49 -16.38 -7.48 -6.27
CA CYS A 49 -15.14 -7.88 -6.94
C CYS A 49 -15.24 -9.28 -7.51
N ARG A 50 -16.37 -9.62 -8.12
CA ARG A 50 -16.69 -10.94 -8.65
C ARG A 50 -16.61 -12.08 -7.62
N ASP A 51 -17.09 -13.24 -7.96
CA ASP A 51 -17.04 -14.47 -7.13
C ASP A 51 -17.51 -14.28 -5.67
N GLY A 52 -18.40 -13.29 -5.44
CA GLY A 52 -18.93 -12.95 -4.11
C GLY A 52 -17.95 -12.22 -3.20
N VAL A 53 -16.83 -11.75 -3.72
CA VAL A 53 -15.84 -10.96 -2.95
C VAL A 53 -16.31 -9.52 -2.81
N LEU A 54 -16.33 -9.03 -1.58
CA LEU A 54 -16.67 -7.64 -1.27
C LEU A 54 -15.48 -6.90 -0.68
N LEU A 55 -15.09 -5.79 -1.30
CA LEU A 55 -14.10 -4.88 -0.74
C LEU A 55 -14.74 -3.55 -0.33
N GLN A 56 -14.30 -3.00 0.79
CA GLN A 56 -14.78 -1.71 1.28
C GLN A 56 -13.82 -0.59 0.86
N GLY A 57 -14.38 0.52 0.42
CA GLY A 57 -13.60 1.72 0.16
C GLY A 57 -14.33 3.00 0.53
N PHE A 58 -13.62 4.11 0.45
CA PHE A 58 -14.05 5.43 0.92
C PHE A 58 -13.76 6.48 -0.14
N LEU A 59 -14.81 6.99 -0.75
CA LEU A 59 -14.72 8.10 -1.69
C LEU A 59 -14.79 9.43 -0.94
N THR A 60 -13.84 10.32 -1.24
CA THR A 60 -13.92 11.73 -0.86
C THR A 60 -13.76 12.59 -2.10
N ARG A 61 -14.75 13.46 -2.35
CA ARG A 61 -14.73 14.42 -3.46
C ARG A 61 -13.92 15.65 -3.09
N GLN A 62 -13.11 16.15 -4.00
CA GLN A 62 -12.41 17.40 -3.84
C GLN A 62 -13.39 18.60 -3.88
N GLN A 63 -13.00 19.69 -3.25
CA GLN A 63 -13.77 20.95 -3.23
C GLN A 63 -12.93 22.15 -3.68
N ALA A 64 -11.69 21.90 -4.11
CA ALA A 64 -10.76 22.94 -4.51
C ALA A 64 -11.05 23.52 -5.90
N ARG A 65 -11.81 22.80 -6.74
CA ARG A 65 -12.09 23.13 -8.14
C ARG A 65 -13.53 22.78 -8.50
N SER A 66 -14.07 23.45 -9.52
CA SER A 66 -15.39 23.13 -10.09
C SER A 66 -15.45 21.74 -10.73
N THR A 67 -14.32 21.28 -11.31
CA THR A 67 -14.18 19.94 -11.90
C THR A 67 -12.90 19.31 -11.38
N ALA A 68 -12.97 18.07 -10.95
CA ALA A 68 -11.77 17.31 -10.52
C ALA A 68 -10.83 17.06 -11.70
N HIS A 69 -9.52 17.05 -11.43
CA HIS A 69 -8.50 16.61 -12.39
C HIS A 69 -8.70 15.15 -12.80
N GLY A 70 -9.11 14.32 -11.85
CA GLY A 70 -9.35 12.90 -12.01
C GLY A 70 -9.62 12.25 -10.66
N LEU A 71 -9.65 10.93 -10.64
CA LEU A 71 -9.84 10.13 -9.43
C LEU A 71 -8.57 9.31 -9.14
N VAL A 72 -8.09 9.38 -7.91
CA VAL A 72 -6.90 8.64 -7.47
C VAL A 72 -7.31 7.57 -6.47
N VAL A 73 -6.96 6.30 -6.78
CA VAL A 73 -7.15 5.17 -5.86
C VAL A 73 -5.92 5.04 -4.97
N LEU A 74 -6.11 4.98 -3.66
CA LEU A 74 -5.05 4.83 -2.67
C LEU A 74 -5.07 3.42 -2.05
N LEU A 75 -3.93 2.74 -2.08
CA LEU A 75 -3.71 1.39 -1.56
C LEU A 75 -2.74 1.43 -0.37
N HIS A 76 -3.19 0.90 0.77
CA HIS A 76 -2.38 0.85 1.99
C HIS A 76 -1.40 -0.33 2.00
N GLY A 77 -0.39 -0.29 2.87
CA GLY A 77 0.53 -1.40 3.11
C GLY A 77 -0.10 -2.52 3.95
N TRP A 78 0.65 -3.61 4.09
CA TRP A 78 0.23 -4.78 4.87
C TRP A 78 -0.15 -4.41 6.31
N GLU A 79 -1.25 -4.97 6.82
CA GLU A 79 -1.84 -4.67 8.14
C GLU A 79 -2.13 -3.17 8.36
N GLY A 80 -2.22 -2.39 7.27
CA GLY A 80 -2.73 -1.02 7.25
C GLY A 80 -4.24 -0.97 7.04
N SER A 81 -4.73 0.20 6.64
CA SER A 81 -6.12 0.42 6.22
C SER A 81 -6.26 1.74 5.47
N ALA A 82 -7.43 1.98 4.91
CA ALA A 82 -7.82 3.28 4.34
C ALA A 82 -7.73 4.45 5.35
N ARG A 83 -7.52 4.16 6.65
CA ARG A 83 -7.35 5.14 7.73
C ARG A 83 -5.90 5.23 8.24
N SER A 84 -4.94 4.59 7.59
CA SER A 84 -3.51 4.74 7.91
C SER A 84 -3.07 6.19 7.73
N ASN A 85 -2.14 6.67 8.56
CA ASN A 85 -1.71 8.07 8.53
C ASN A 85 -1.28 8.52 7.13
N TYR A 86 -0.36 7.79 6.49
CA TYR A 86 0.15 8.11 5.16
C TYR A 86 -0.97 8.13 4.10
N ILE A 87 -1.98 7.25 4.19
CA ILE A 87 -3.14 7.26 3.29
C ILE A 87 -3.98 8.52 3.49
N LEU A 88 -4.26 8.90 4.74
CA LEU A 88 -5.05 10.10 5.03
C LEU A 88 -4.32 11.39 4.64
N HIS A 89 -3.00 11.45 4.86
CA HIS A 89 -2.19 12.61 4.46
C HIS A 89 -2.11 12.75 2.94
N THR A 90 -1.85 11.63 2.22
CA THR A 90 -1.86 11.62 0.76
C THR A 90 -3.24 12.03 0.23
N ALA A 91 -4.31 11.49 0.81
CA ALA A 91 -5.68 11.86 0.44
C ALA A 91 -5.92 13.37 0.61
N ALA A 92 -5.57 13.93 1.78
CA ALA A 92 -5.72 15.36 2.03
C ALA A 92 -4.96 16.21 1.02
N ARG A 93 -3.70 15.84 0.71
CA ARG A 93 -2.87 16.56 -0.26
C ARG A 93 -3.43 16.50 -1.68
N LEU A 94 -3.96 15.34 -2.09
CA LEU A 94 -4.59 15.15 -3.39
C LEU A 94 -5.91 15.92 -3.52
N LEU A 95 -6.74 15.93 -2.48
CA LEU A 95 -7.97 16.73 -2.43
C LEU A 95 -7.66 18.23 -2.60
N GLN A 96 -6.63 18.73 -1.91
CA GLN A 96 -6.14 20.10 -2.05
C GLN A 96 -5.59 20.40 -3.45
N ALA A 97 -5.01 19.39 -4.12
CA ALA A 97 -4.54 19.48 -5.50
C ALA A 97 -5.66 19.35 -6.55
N GLY A 98 -6.92 19.13 -6.12
CA GLY A 98 -8.07 19.04 -7.01
C GLY A 98 -8.36 17.66 -7.60
N PHE A 99 -7.88 16.60 -6.98
CA PHE A 99 -8.23 15.22 -7.32
C PHE A 99 -9.31 14.69 -6.39
N ASP A 100 -10.25 13.91 -6.92
CA ASP A 100 -11.09 13.02 -6.11
C ASP A 100 -10.25 11.84 -5.62
N VAL A 101 -10.55 11.33 -4.43
CA VAL A 101 -9.75 10.26 -3.82
C VAL A 101 -10.63 9.11 -3.39
N PHE A 102 -10.23 7.90 -3.80
CA PHE A 102 -10.83 6.65 -3.33
C PHE A 102 -9.80 5.84 -2.53
N ARG A 103 -10.05 5.63 -1.25
CA ARG A 103 -9.18 4.87 -0.34
C ARG A 103 -9.73 3.47 -0.18
N LEU A 104 -9.03 2.45 -0.69
CA LEU A 104 -9.46 1.06 -0.68
C LEU A 104 -8.92 0.33 0.56
N ASN A 105 -9.77 -0.47 1.22
CA ASN A 105 -9.33 -1.51 2.13
C ASN A 105 -9.17 -2.82 1.36
N PHE A 106 -8.01 -3.47 1.51
CA PHE A 106 -7.87 -4.86 1.11
C PHE A 106 -8.75 -5.77 1.98
N ARG A 107 -9.00 -7.00 1.51
CA ARG A 107 -9.66 -8.04 2.29
C ARG A 107 -9.05 -8.13 3.68
N ASP A 108 -9.85 -8.32 4.72
CA ASP A 108 -9.46 -8.46 6.13
C ASP A 108 -8.70 -7.27 6.73
N HIS A 109 -8.62 -6.13 6.03
CA HIS A 109 -8.00 -4.92 6.56
C HIS A 109 -9.05 -3.88 6.99
N GLY A 110 -8.69 -3.06 7.96
CA GLY A 110 -9.67 -2.20 8.63
C GLY A 110 -10.69 -3.05 9.41
N ASP A 111 -11.98 -2.78 9.24
CA ASP A 111 -13.04 -3.51 9.94
C ASP A 111 -13.82 -4.47 9.01
N THR A 112 -13.15 -5.06 8.01
CA THR A 112 -13.81 -5.78 6.90
C THR A 112 -13.76 -7.31 6.99
N HIS A 113 -13.24 -7.89 8.06
CA HIS A 113 -13.06 -9.34 8.24
C HIS A 113 -14.35 -10.16 8.06
N HIS A 114 -15.50 -9.55 8.30
CA HIS A 114 -16.82 -10.18 8.18
C HIS A 114 -17.35 -10.22 6.74
N LEU A 115 -16.78 -9.42 5.83
CA LEU A 115 -17.31 -9.30 4.47
C LEU A 115 -17.00 -10.51 3.58
N ASN A 116 -15.92 -11.22 3.87
CA ASN A 116 -15.46 -12.34 3.06
C ASN A 116 -15.10 -13.53 3.93
N PRO A 117 -15.44 -14.76 3.55
CA PRO A 117 -15.08 -15.94 4.36
C PRO A 117 -13.59 -16.30 4.29
N ASP A 118 -12.91 -16.06 3.15
CA ASP A 118 -11.51 -16.41 2.97
C ASP A 118 -10.56 -15.37 3.55
N LEU A 119 -9.30 -15.77 3.79
CA LEU A 119 -8.24 -14.89 4.26
C LEU A 119 -7.70 -13.99 3.14
N PHE A 120 -7.18 -12.82 3.56
CA PHE A 120 -6.34 -11.99 2.72
C PHE A 120 -5.12 -12.77 2.24
N SER A 121 -4.75 -12.53 0.99
CA SER A 121 -3.50 -13.06 0.42
C SER A 121 -2.91 -12.06 -0.56
N SER A 122 -1.58 -11.83 -0.48
CA SER A 122 -0.86 -10.86 -1.32
C SER A 122 -0.84 -11.22 -2.81
N ASN A 123 -1.12 -12.48 -3.15
CA ASN A 123 -1.20 -12.94 -4.53
C ASN A 123 -2.59 -12.73 -5.18
N LYS A 124 -3.62 -12.40 -4.42
CA LYS A 124 -4.99 -12.18 -4.95
C LYS A 124 -5.12 -10.82 -5.64
N LEU A 125 -4.40 -10.65 -6.76
CA LEU A 125 -4.43 -9.42 -7.55
C LEU A 125 -5.81 -9.16 -8.16
N SER A 126 -6.52 -10.21 -8.59
CA SER A 126 -7.83 -10.09 -9.25
C SER A 126 -8.83 -9.29 -8.43
N GLU A 127 -8.88 -9.47 -7.12
CA GLU A 127 -9.80 -8.73 -6.24
C GLU A 127 -9.57 -7.21 -6.31
N VAL A 128 -8.29 -6.79 -6.38
CA VAL A 128 -7.94 -5.37 -6.45
C VAL A 128 -8.19 -4.81 -7.86
N VAL A 129 -7.91 -5.59 -8.91
CA VAL A 129 -8.23 -5.23 -10.30
C VAL A 129 -9.74 -5.05 -10.46
N ASP A 130 -10.53 -5.98 -9.91
CA ASP A 130 -12.00 -5.91 -9.96
C ASP A 130 -12.53 -4.70 -9.19
N ALA A 131 -11.97 -4.42 -8.01
CA ALA A 131 -12.32 -3.22 -7.24
C ALA A 131 -12.04 -1.94 -8.03
N VAL A 132 -10.87 -1.83 -8.68
CA VAL A 132 -10.53 -0.68 -9.52
C VAL A 132 -11.45 -0.57 -10.74
N SER A 133 -11.81 -1.70 -11.35
CA SER A 133 -12.79 -1.74 -12.45
C SER A 133 -14.17 -1.27 -12.00
N GLU A 134 -14.63 -1.72 -10.84
CA GLU A 134 -15.93 -1.30 -10.28
C GLU A 134 -15.93 0.20 -9.92
N ILE A 135 -14.82 0.73 -9.38
CA ILE A 135 -14.63 2.17 -9.16
C ILE A 135 -14.73 2.93 -10.47
N ALA A 136 -14.03 2.46 -11.52
CA ALA A 136 -14.05 3.09 -12.83
C ALA A 136 -15.46 3.12 -13.44
N LYS A 137 -16.20 2.03 -13.37
CA LYS A 137 -17.61 1.93 -13.85
C LYS A 137 -18.54 2.86 -13.06
N ARG A 138 -18.46 2.81 -11.74
CA ARG A 138 -19.38 3.51 -10.84
C ARG A 138 -19.23 5.01 -10.87
N PHE A 139 -18.00 5.50 -11.01
CA PHE A 139 -17.71 6.94 -10.93
C PHE A 139 -17.33 7.57 -12.26
N ALA A 140 -17.06 6.77 -13.29
CA ALA A 140 -16.75 7.20 -14.66
C ALA A 140 -15.78 8.41 -14.75
N PRO A 141 -14.63 8.39 -14.07
CA PRO A 141 -13.72 9.53 -14.06
C PRO A 141 -13.06 9.72 -15.45
N ARG A 142 -12.80 10.97 -15.83
CA ARG A 142 -12.09 11.28 -17.08
C ARG A 142 -10.64 10.73 -17.07
N TRP A 143 -10.06 10.57 -15.90
CA TRP A 143 -8.70 10.15 -15.67
C TRP A 143 -8.59 9.42 -14.33
N MET A 144 -7.81 8.34 -14.30
CA MET A 144 -7.54 7.61 -13.06
C MET A 144 -6.04 7.44 -12.83
N GLY A 145 -5.64 7.64 -11.57
CA GLY A 145 -4.34 7.24 -11.05
C GLY A 145 -4.49 6.22 -9.92
N ILE A 146 -3.43 5.45 -9.68
CA ILE A 146 -3.35 4.53 -8.56
C ILE A 146 -2.05 4.78 -7.78
N VAL A 147 -2.15 4.85 -6.46
CA VAL A 147 -1.01 5.12 -5.57
C VAL A 147 -1.00 4.10 -4.45
N GLY A 148 0.15 3.50 -4.19
CA GLY A 148 0.27 2.51 -3.13
C GLY A 148 1.54 2.67 -2.30
N TYR A 149 1.46 2.21 -1.05
CA TYR A 149 2.55 2.23 -0.08
C TYR A 149 2.95 0.80 0.30
N SER A 150 4.24 0.47 0.29
CA SER A 150 4.75 -0.85 0.66
C SER A 150 4.06 -1.96 -0.15
N LEU A 151 3.38 -2.91 0.48
CA LEU A 151 2.58 -3.93 -0.22
C LEU A 151 1.51 -3.30 -1.13
N GLY A 152 0.89 -2.19 -0.73
CA GLY A 152 -0.01 -1.44 -1.60
C GLY A 152 0.67 -0.87 -2.84
N GLY A 153 1.96 -0.51 -2.75
CA GLY A 153 2.80 -0.11 -3.88
C GLY A 153 3.05 -1.26 -4.85
N ASN A 154 3.31 -2.45 -4.33
CA ASN A 154 3.39 -3.68 -5.12
C ASN A 154 2.07 -3.92 -5.88
N PHE A 155 0.92 -3.87 -5.18
CA PHE A 155 -0.38 -3.98 -5.83
C PHE A 155 -0.62 -2.90 -6.88
N ALA A 156 -0.26 -1.63 -6.60
CA ALA A 156 -0.46 -0.52 -7.54
C ALA A 156 0.28 -0.77 -8.86
N LEU A 157 1.53 -1.24 -8.81
CA LEU A 157 2.31 -1.58 -10.01
C LEU A 157 1.74 -2.80 -10.74
N ARG A 158 1.32 -3.85 -10.03
CA ARG A 158 0.72 -5.04 -10.63
C ARG A 158 -0.66 -4.75 -11.25
N VAL A 159 -1.47 -3.89 -10.64
CA VAL A 159 -2.72 -3.39 -11.25
C VAL A 159 -2.42 -2.56 -12.49
N GLY A 160 -1.37 -1.72 -12.44
CA GLY A 160 -0.88 -0.98 -13.60
C GLY A 160 -0.52 -1.89 -14.77
N LEU A 161 0.19 -3.00 -14.52
CA LEU A 161 0.51 -4.02 -15.54
C LEU A 161 -0.74 -4.63 -16.19
N GLN A 162 -1.81 -4.81 -15.41
CA GLN A 162 -3.07 -5.39 -15.90
C GLN A 162 -4.01 -4.35 -16.55
N SER A 163 -3.65 -3.06 -16.53
CA SER A 163 -4.58 -1.98 -16.88
C SER A 163 -5.16 -2.11 -18.29
N HIS A 164 -4.36 -2.45 -19.29
CA HIS A 164 -4.85 -2.64 -20.67
C HIS A 164 -5.71 -3.90 -20.82
N VAL A 165 -5.27 -5.02 -20.24
CA VAL A 165 -6.01 -6.30 -20.32
C VAL A 165 -7.35 -6.20 -19.60
N ALA A 166 -7.38 -5.51 -18.46
CA ALA A 166 -8.59 -5.29 -17.68
C ALA A 166 -9.41 -4.07 -18.14
N HIS A 167 -9.00 -3.39 -19.23
CA HIS A 167 -9.65 -2.18 -19.74
C HIS A 167 -9.86 -1.09 -18.69
N LEU A 168 -8.88 -0.92 -17.79
CA LEU A 168 -8.93 0.11 -16.76
C LEU A 168 -8.51 1.47 -17.34
N PRO A 169 -9.22 2.57 -17.01
CA PRO A 169 -8.84 3.93 -17.46
C PRO A 169 -7.65 4.51 -16.66
N LEU A 170 -6.74 3.64 -16.21
CA LEU A 170 -5.54 4.03 -15.49
C LEU A 170 -4.52 4.63 -16.45
N ARG A 171 -3.98 5.77 -16.08
CA ARG A 171 -2.91 6.46 -16.83
C ARG A 171 -1.60 6.54 -16.06
N HIS A 172 -1.66 6.43 -14.73
CA HIS A 172 -0.49 6.62 -13.88
C HIS A 172 -0.53 5.72 -12.65
N ALA A 173 0.59 5.08 -12.34
CA ALA A 173 0.79 4.33 -11.09
C ALA A 173 1.95 4.96 -10.30
N ILE A 174 1.78 5.13 -8.98
CA ILE A 174 2.85 5.59 -8.09
C ILE A 174 2.99 4.59 -6.94
N ALA A 175 4.21 4.12 -6.72
CA ALA A 175 4.54 3.19 -5.65
C ALA A 175 5.59 3.78 -4.71
N ILE A 176 5.26 3.84 -3.42
CA ILE A 176 6.15 4.34 -2.38
C ILE A 176 6.70 3.15 -1.59
N CYS A 177 8.01 2.94 -1.61
CA CYS A 177 8.72 1.81 -1.01
C CYS A 177 8.00 0.47 -1.30
N PRO A 178 7.68 0.13 -2.56
CA PRO A 178 6.95 -1.09 -2.86
C PRO A 178 7.74 -2.33 -2.48
N VAL A 179 7.06 -3.41 -2.07
CA VAL A 179 7.66 -4.72 -1.93
C VAL A 179 8.07 -5.21 -3.32
N VAL A 180 9.36 -5.30 -3.59
CA VAL A 180 9.92 -5.74 -4.88
C VAL A 180 10.12 -7.24 -4.89
N SER A 181 10.96 -7.75 -4.00
CA SER A 181 11.24 -9.17 -3.79
C SER A 181 10.65 -9.60 -2.44
N PRO A 182 9.49 -10.27 -2.41
CA PRO A 182 8.90 -10.72 -1.15
C PRO A 182 9.82 -11.61 -0.30
N PRO A 183 10.62 -12.54 -0.88
CA PRO A 183 11.59 -13.29 -0.09
C PRO A 183 12.65 -12.40 0.59
N ALA A 184 13.20 -11.41 -0.13
CA ALA A 184 14.18 -10.48 0.41
C ALA A 184 13.58 -9.56 1.48
N GLY A 185 12.34 -9.05 1.26
CA GLY A 185 11.62 -8.25 2.24
C GLY A 185 11.29 -9.03 3.52
N LEU A 186 10.90 -10.31 3.40
CA LEU A 186 10.69 -11.18 4.56
C LEU A 186 11.98 -11.35 5.36
N GLN A 187 13.09 -11.64 4.68
CA GLN A 187 14.41 -11.77 5.31
C GLN A 187 14.85 -10.45 5.97
N ALA A 188 14.65 -9.31 5.30
CA ALA A 188 14.98 -8.00 5.86
C ALA A 188 14.19 -7.68 7.14
N ILE A 189 12.93 -8.08 7.24
CA ILE A 189 12.14 -7.92 8.47
C ILE A 189 12.73 -8.78 9.61
N GLU A 190 13.12 -10.03 9.32
CA GLU A 190 13.72 -10.94 10.30
C GLU A 190 15.10 -10.46 10.78
N ASP A 191 15.90 -9.88 9.87
CA ASP A 191 17.24 -9.34 10.18
C ASP A 191 17.18 -7.94 10.81
N SER A 192 16.02 -7.28 10.74
CA SER A 192 15.80 -5.95 11.32
C SER A 192 15.69 -6.00 12.85
N PRO A 193 15.84 -4.86 13.57
CA PRO A 193 15.58 -4.81 14.99
C PRO A 193 14.22 -5.46 15.36
N TRP A 194 14.21 -6.26 16.42
CA TRP A 194 13.08 -7.11 16.85
C TRP A 194 11.72 -6.41 16.86
N PHE A 195 11.66 -5.10 17.01
CA PHE A 195 10.41 -4.35 17.08
C PHE A 195 9.67 -4.27 15.72
N TYR A 196 10.34 -4.51 14.57
CA TYR A 196 9.67 -4.58 13.27
C TYR A 196 8.83 -5.84 13.17
N GLU A 197 9.44 -7.01 13.40
CA GLU A 197 8.71 -8.28 13.39
C GLU A 197 7.60 -8.26 14.45
N TYR A 198 7.89 -7.79 15.66
CA TYR A 198 6.90 -7.66 16.72
C TYR A 198 5.71 -6.77 16.31
N TYR A 199 5.97 -5.63 15.66
CA TYR A 199 4.92 -4.74 15.19
C TYR A 199 4.00 -5.41 14.16
N PHE A 200 4.58 -6.07 13.16
CA PHE A 200 3.81 -6.79 12.14
C PHE A 200 3.07 -7.99 12.74
N MET A 201 3.74 -8.83 13.50
CA MET A 201 3.14 -10.00 14.14
C MET A 201 2.00 -9.65 15.09
N ARG A 202 2.14 -8.58 15.89
CA ARG A 202 1.08 -8.11 16.78
C ARG A 202 -0.19 -7.72 16.02
N LYS A 203 -0.07 -7.04 14.89
CA LYS A 203 -1.21 -6.63 14.08
C LYS A 203 -1.83 -7.84 13.37
N TRP A 204 -0.98 -8.62 12.73
CA TRP A 204 -1.41 -9.77 11.96
C TRP A 204 -2.08 -10.85 12.82
N THR A 205 -1.50 -11.21 13.95
CA THR A 205 -2.13 -12.16 14.88
C THR A 205 -3.46 -11.63 15.43
N LYS A 206 -3.60 -10.31 15.63
CA LYS A 206 -4.89 -9.72 15.99
C LYS A 206 -5.91 -9.87 14.86
N SER A 207 -5.52 -9.65 13.61
CA SER A 207 -6.34 -9.82 12.42
C SER A 207 -6.79 -11.27 12.26
N LEU A 208 -5.86 -12.24 12.36
CA LEU A 208 -6.15 -13.67 12.26
C LEU A 208 -7.05 -14.18 13.40
N ARG A 209 -6.84 -13.72 14.65
CA ARG A 209 -7.74 -14.05 15.77
C ARG A 209 -9.16 -13.54 15.52
N ARG A 210 -9.30 -12.33 14.97
CA ARG A 210 -10.61 -11.80 14.59
C ARG A 210 -11.26 -12.66 13.51
N LYS A 211 -10.49 -13.08 12.52
CA LYS A 211 -10.97 -13.96 11.44
C LYS A 211 -11.40 -15.31 11.98
N GLN A 212 -10.59 -15.94 12.84
CA GLN A 212 -10.93 -17.19 13.51
C GLN A 212 -12.21 -17.07 14.36
N ALA A 213 -12.41 -15.95 15.06
CA ALA A 213 -13.63 -15.73 15.85
C ALA A 213 -14.89 -15.60 14.98
N LEU A 214 -14.77 -15.01 13.77
CA LEU A 214 -15.89 -14.87 12.82
C LEU A 214 -16.19 -16.19 12.07
N TYR A 215 -15.17 -17.02 11.83
CA TYR A 215 -15.26 -18.24 11.03
C TYR A 215 -14.55 -19.41 11.74
N PRO A 216 -15.03 -19.86 12.93
CA PRO A 216 -14.32 -20.83 13.77
C PRO A 216 -14.23 -22.23 13.14
N ASP A 217 -15.14 -22.58 12.24
CA ASP A 217 -15.12 -23.86 11.53
C ASP A 217 -14.10 -23.88 10.38
N ARG A 218 -13.70 -22.71 9.88
CA ARG A 218 -12.74 -22.59 8.77
C ARG A 218 -11.31 -22.35 9.24
N PHE A 219 -11.13 -21.65 10.33
CA PHE A 219 -9.81 -21.21 10.81
C PHE A 219 -9.57 -21.62 12.25
N ARG A 220 -8.50 -22.38 12.45
CA ARG A 220 -8.05 -22.83 13.78
C ARG A 220 -6.54 -22.62 13.86
N PHE A 221 -6.15 -21.61 14.62
CA PHE A 221 -4.74 -21.31 14.90
C PHE A 221 -4.46 -21.59 16.38
N SER A 222 -3.38 -22.31 16.64
CA SER A 222 -2.90 -22.57 17.99
C SER A 222 -2.17 -21.37 18.60
N LYS A 223 -1.96 -21.39 19.90
CA LYS A 223 -1.16 -20.36 20.58
C LYS A 223 0.30 -20.40 20.13
N ASP A 224 0.83 -21.56 19.78
CA ASP A 224 2.22 -21.72 19.37
C ASP A 224 2.44 -21.21 17.94
N GLU A 225 1.48 -21.43 17.04
CA GLU A 225 1.51 -20.84 15.70
C GLU A 225 1.50 -19.30 15.75
N PHE A 226 0.75 -18.70 16.64
CA PHE A 226 0.79 -17.23 16.84
C PHE A 226 2.10 -16.69 17.41
N LYS A 227 3.00 -17.57 17.93
CA LYS A 227 4.31 -17.20 18.46
C LYS A 227 5.47 -17.62 17.57
N SER A 228 5.22 -18.31 16.47
CA SER A 228 6.24 -18.96 15.66
C SER A 228 7.10 -18.02 14.79
N GLY A 229 6.81 -16.72 14.76
CA GLY A 229 7.45 -15.77 13.86
C GLY A 229 6.75 -15.63 12.51
N ILE A 230 7.15 -14.59 11.77
CA ILE A 230 6.46 -14.17 10.54
C ILE A 230 6.57 -15.23 9.43
N ARG A 231 7.75 -15.83 9.25
CA ARG A 231 8.03 -16.84 8.21
C ARG A 231 7.21 -18.11 8.44
N GLU A 232 7.26 -18.63 9.65
CA GLU A 232 6.57 -19.87 9.99
C GLU A 232 5.05 -19.71 9.93
N LEU A 233 4.51 -18.63 10.47
CA LEU A 233 3.08 -18.36 10.38
C LEU A 233 2.63 -18.17 8.93
N THR A 234 3.46 -17.55 8.08
CA THR A 234 3.17 -17.44 6.63
C THR A 234 3.12 -18.83 5.98
N ARG A 235 4.08 -19.72 6.31
CA ARG A 235 4.10 -21.09 5.79
C ARG A 235 2.83 -21.85 6.17
N VAL A 236 2.45 -21.82 7.44
CA VAL A 236 1.21 -22.46 7.94
C VAL A 236 -0.02 -21.97 7.16
N LEU A 237 -0.11 -20.65 6.91
CA LEU A 237 -1.23 -20.08 6.16
C LEU A 237 -1.23 -20.52 4.69
N VAL A 238 -0.07 -20.52 4.05
CA VAL A 238 0.06 -20.94 2.66
C VAL A 238 -0.33 -22.39 2.49
N GLU A 239 0.21 -23.29 3.29
CA GLU A 239 -0.03 -24.73 3.22
C GLU A 239 -1.49 -25.12 3.50
N ARG A 240 -2.15 -24.43 4.43
CA ARG A 240 -3.52 -24.78 4.84
C ARG A 240 -4.63 -24.05 4.09
N HIS A 241 -4.37 -22.84 3.61
CA HIS A 241 -5.42 -21.93 3.16
C HIS A 241 -5.21 -21.36 1.75
N THR A 242 -4.19 -21.86 1.03
CA THR A 242 -3.98 -21.49 -0.38
C THR A 242 -3.79 -22.75 -1.24
N PRO A 243 -4.00 -22.68 -2.54
CA PRO A 243 -3.66 -23.78 -3.46
C PRO A 243 -2.15 -23.90 -3.71
N LEU A 244 -1.35 -23.00 -3.17
CA LEU A 244 0.10 -22.99 -3.34
C LEU A 244 0.74 -23.98 -2.36
N GLN A 245 1.71 -24.76 -2.85
CA GLN A 245 2.28 -25.88 -2.10
C GLN A 245 3.49 -25.50 -1.26
N SER A 246 4.04 -24.28 -1.44
CA SER A 246 5.21 -23.83 -0.68
C SER A 246 5.20 -22.34 -0.41
N LEU A 247 5.92 -21.95 0.65
CA LEU A 247 6.15 -20.54 0.99
C LEU A 247 6.84 -19.80 -0.15
N GLU A 248 7.83 -20.44 -0.80
CA GLU A 248 8.60 -19.87 -1.89
C GLU A 248 7.70 -19.56 -3.09
N ALA A 249 6.85 -20.51 -3.49
CA ALA A 249 5.88 -20.30 -4.56
C ALA A 249 4.91 -19.16 -4.24
N TYR A 250 4.49 -19.05 -2.97
CA TYR A 250 3.65 -17.95 -2.52
C TYR A 250 4.37 -16.61 -2.61
N LEU A 251 5.58 -16.50 -2.07
CA LEU A 251 6.35 -15.26 -2.09
C LEU A 251 6.68 -14.84 -3.53
N ASP A 252 7.03 -15.80 -4.40
CA ASP A 252 7.29 -15.52 -5.81
C ASP A 252 6.04 -15.05 -6.58
N SER A 253 4.86 -15.53 -6.21
CA SER A 253 3.60 -15.26 -6.92
C SER A 253 3.20 -13.77 -6.94
N TYR A 254 3.72 -12.94 -6.03
CA TYR A 254 3.48 -11.50 -6.01
C TYR A 254 4.76 -10.65 -6.10
N SER A 255 5.89 -11.26 -6.43
CA SER A 255 7.14 -10.57 -6.73
C SER A 255 7.02 -9.71 -7.98
N ILE A 256 7.65 -8.53 -7.96
CA ILE A 256 7.83 -7.64 -9.11
C ILE A 256 9.31 -7.45 -9.47
N ALA A 257 10.19 -8.33 -8.96
CA ALA A 257 11.63 -8.27 -9.16
C ALA A 257 12.03 -8.60 -10.61
N GLY A 258 13.25 -8.20 -10.98
CA GLY A 258 13.82 -8.45 -12.29
C GLY A 258 13.09 -7.70 -13.42
N ASP A 259 12.64 -8.42 -14.42
CA ASP A 259 11.97 -7.90 -15.61
C ASP A 259 10.43 -7.89 -15.54
N ARG A 260 9.86 -8.25 -14.39
CA ARG A 260 8.40 -8.41 -14.23
C ARG A 260 7.61 -7.12 -14.47
N LEU A 261 8.26 -5.96 -14.42
CA LEU A 261 7.68 -4.66 -14.78
C LEU A 261 7.97 -4.22 -16.23
N ALA A 262 8.73 -4.98 -17.02
CA ALA A 262 9.16 -4.59 -18.35
C ALA A 262 8.00 -4.31 -19.33
N ALA A 263 6.85 -4.99 -19.14
CA ALA A 263 5.65 -4.79 -19.96
C ALA A 263 4.66 -3.75 -19.38
N MET A 264 5.10 -2.85 -18.47
CA MET A 264 4.22 -1.81 -17.91
C MET A 264 3.61 -0.95 -19.02
N PRO A 265 2.27 -0.93 -19.18
CA PRO A 265 1.65 -0.23 -20.30
C PRO A 265 1.34 1.24 -20.03
N ILE A 266 1.51 1.71 -18.80
CA ILE A 266 1.20 3.07 -18.35
C ILE A 266 2.43 3.74 -17.71
N ASN A 267 2.38 5.05 -17.56
CA ASN A 267 3.41 5.76 -16.80
C ASN A 267 3.41 5.29 -15.32
N ALA A 268 4.59 5.05 -14.77
CA ALA A 268 4.72 4.70 -13.37
C ALA A 268 5.93 5.37 -12.72
N HIS A 269 5.79 5.72 -11.45
CA HIS A 269 6.88 6.20 -10.60
C HIS A 269 7.05 5.31 -9.38
N ILE A 270 8.28 4.97 -9.09
CA ILE A 270 8.69 4.24 -7.88
C ILE A 270 9.56 5.18 -7.06
N LEU A 271 9.10 5.55 -5.87
CA LEU A 271 9.90 6.27 -4.88
C LEU A 271 10.32 5.32 -3.78
N THR A 272 11.63 5.26 -3.52
CA THR A 272 12.19 4.49 -2.39
C THR A 272 13.25 5.30 -1.65
N ALA A 273 13.65 4.82 -0.48
CA ALA A 273 14.75 5.38 0.30
C ALA A 273 15.93 4.40 0.30
N ALA A 274 17.15 4.95 0.17
CA ALA A 274 18.37 4.12 0.22
C ALA A 274 18.58 3.48 1.59
N ASP A 275 18.01 4.08 2.63
CA ASP A 275 18.08 3.64 4.03
C ASP A 275 16.85 2.85 4.50
N ASP A 276 16.02 2.34 3.58
CA ASP A 276 14.81 1.55 3.94
C ASP A 276 15.22 0.24 4.66
N PRO A 277 14.81 0.04 5.93
CA PRO A 277 15.18 -1.16 6.69
C PRO A 277 14.32 -2.39 6.38
N VAL A 278 13.29 -2.25 5.56
CA VAL A 278 12.32 -3.31 5.25
C VAL A 278 12.45 -3.81 3.82
N ILE A 279 12.70 -2.90 2.86
CA ILE A 279 12.85 -3.26 1.45
C ILE A 279 14.28 -2.89 1.01
N PRO A 280 15.13 -3.87 0.72
CA PRO A 280 16.52 -3.61 0.35
C PRO A 280 16.65 -2.78 -0.91
N LEU A 281 17.55 -1.78 -0.92
CA LEU A 281 17.82 -0.96 -2.11
C LEU A 281 18.31 -1.80 -3.29
N ALA A 282 19.03 -2.89 -3.03
CA ALA A 282 19.54 -3.80 -4.06
C ALA A 282 18.42 -4.39 -4.94
N ASP A 283 17.25 -4.65 -4.36
CA ASP A 283 16.09 -5.15 -5.12
C ASP A 283 15.63 -4.14 -6.18
N PHE A 284 15.64 -2.85 -5.83
CA PHE A 284 15.27 -1.79 -6.78
C PHE A 284 16.34 -1.59 -7.87
N GLN A 285 17.61 -1.70 -7.51
CA GLN A 285 18.72 -1.56 -8.46
C GLN A 285 18.78 -2.70 -9.49
N ALA A 286 18.22 -3.87 -9.15
CA ALA A 286 18.14 -5.03 -10.03
C ALA A 286 16.91 -5.02 -10.96
N LEU A 287 16.02 -4.02 -10.85
CA LEU A 287 14.84 -3.93 -11.71
C LEU A 287 15.21 -3.56 -13.15
N GLN A 288 14.63 -4.28 -14.09
CA GLN A 288 14.69 -3.97 -15.52
C GLN A 288 13.42 -3.18 -15.88
N LEU A 289 13.54 -1.85 -15.91
CA LEU A 289 12.40 -0.96 -16.06
C LEU A 289 12.29 -0.44 -17.51
N PRO A 290 11.08 -0.40 -18.09
CA PRO A 290 10.85 0.21 -19.39
C PRO A 290 10.88 1.76 -19.26
N PRO A 291 11.01 2.51 -20.36
CA PRO A 291 11.19 3.98 -20.32
C PRO A 291 10.09 4.76 -19.58
N GLN A 292 8.86 4.23 -19.55
CA GLN A 292 7.72 4.86 -18.86
C GLN A 292 7.69 4.61 -17.36
N VAL A 293 8.60 3.78 -16.81
CA VAL A 293 8.71 3.53 -15.38
C VAL A 293 9.96 4.21 -14.83
N VAL A 294 9.77 5.15 -13.93
CA VAL A 294 10.86 5.94 -13.34
C VAL A 294 11.10 5.49 -11.90
N LEU A 295 12.33 5.06 -11.61
CA LEU A 295 12.79 4.80 -10.25
C LEU A 295 13.50 6.04 -9.69
N GLU A 296 13.04 6.52 -8.55
CA GLU A 296 13.62 7.65 -7.83
C GLU A 296 13.99 7.23 -6.41
N VAL A 297 15.24 7.49 -6.05
CA VAL A 297 15.80 7.08 -4.76
C VAL A 297 16.15 8.32 -3.95
N ALA A 298 15.58 8.45 -2.75
CA ALA A 298 16.01 9.42 -1.75
C ALA A 298 17.10 8.80 -0.86
N GLU A 299 18.05 9.63 -0.40
CA GLU A 299 19.12 9.17 0.50
C GLU A 299 18.56 8.72 1.87
N HIS A 300 17.54 9.43 2.35
CA HIS A 300 16.88 9.17 3.62
C HIS A 300 15.38 9.02 3.40
N GLY A 301 14.70 8.33 4.30
CA GLY A 301 13.24 8.16 4.22
C GLY A 301 12.72 6.99 5.05
N GLY A 302 13.57 6.02 5.33
CA GLY A 302 13.17 4.78 5.98
C GLY A 302 12.04 4.08 5.20
N HIS A 303 11.31 3.21 5.85
CA HIS A 303 10.20 2.53 5.21
C HIS A 303 8.93 3.41 5.20
N CYS A 304 8.63 4.01 4.04
CA CYS A 304 7.46 4.88 3.84
C CYS A 304 7.37 6.09 4.80
N GLY A 305 8.49 6.56 5.34
CA GLY A 305 8.53 7.69 6.25
C GLY A 305 8.53 9.03 5.50
N PHE A 306 9.64 9.37 4.91
CA PHE A 306 9.88 10.62 4.17
C PHE A 306 9.39 11.86 4.91
N LEU A 307 9.63 11.90 6.23
CA LEU A 307 9.17 12.97 7.12
C LEU A 307 10.15 14.12 7.16
N ASP A 308 9.64 15.35 7.17
CA ASP A 308 10.39 16.57 7.29
C ASP A 308 9.87 17.50 8.39
N GLY A 309 10.79 18.20 9.06
CA GLY A 309 10.51 19.21 10.05
C GLY A 309 9.76 18.74 11.30
N TRP A 310 9.55 19.66 12.23
CA TRP A 310 8.90 19.40 13.52
C TRP A 310 7.41 19.01 13.40
N HIS A 311 6.76 19.42 12.31
CA HIS A 311 5.37 19.07 12.02
C HIS A 311 5.21 17.72 11.34
N LEU A 312 6.31 16.97 11.17
CA LEU A 312 6.33 15.66 10.51
C LEU A 312 5.61 15.68 9.15
N ARG A 313 5.88 16.70 8.32
CA ARG A 313 5.34 16.82 6.98
C ARG A 313 5.87 15.69 6.11
N GLY A 314 5.02 15.11 5.27
CA GLY A 314 5.44 14.04 4.39
C GLY A 314 5.89 14.57 3.03
N PHE A 315 7.13 14.30 2.67
CA PHE A 315 7.64 14.57 1.32
C PHE A 315 6.96 13.67 0.29
N ALA A 316 6.67 12.39 0.64
CA ALA A 316 6.05 11.44 -0.26
C ALA A 316 4.65 11.89 -0.72
N GLU A 317 3.86 12.51 0.17
CA GLU A 317 2.52 13.01 -0.17
C GLU A 317 2.59 14.17 -1.16
N GLU A 318 3.56 15.06 -1.00
CA GLU A 318 3.80 16.16 -1.93
C GLU A 318 4.34 15.65 -3.27
N TYR A 319 5.28 14.71 -3.24
CA TYR A 319 5.80 14.02 -4.42
C TYR A 319 4.68 13.39 -5.25
N VAL A 320 3.79 12.62 -4.61
CA VAL A 320 2.63 11.99 -5.27
C VAL A 320 1.77 13.03 -5.97
N ALA A 321 1.40 14.11 -5.28
CA ALA A 321 0.55 15.15 -5.86
C ALA A 321 1.23 15.82 -7.08
N GLN A 322 2.52 16.13 -7.00
CA GLN A 322 3.24 16.75 -8.11
C GLN A 322 3.38 15.84 -9.32
N ARG A 323 3.68 14.53 -9.12
CA ARG A 323 3.77 13.57 -10.24
C ARG A 323 2.42 13.41 -10.96
N LEU A 324 1.31 13.39 -10.21
CA LEU A 324 -0.03 13.28 -10.81
C LEU A 324 -0.51 14.57 -11.50
N LEU A 325 -0.04 15.73 -11.08
CA LEU A 325 -0.34 17.00 -11.76
C LEU A 325 0.45 17.18 -13.08
N GLN A 326 1.53 16.43 -13.27
CA GLN A 326 2.37 16.41 -14.46
C GLN A 326 1.98 15.31 -15.47
N ALA A 327 1.02 14.44 -15.11
CA ALA A 327 0.62 13.24 -15.84
C ALA A 327 -0.35 13.48 -17.01
#